data_efce92f370dbdc8984a047670c1f936c
#
_entry.id   efce92f370dbdc8984a047670c1f936c
#
_cell.length_a   1.000
_cell.length_b   1.000
_cell.length_c   1.000
_cell.angle_alpha   90.00
_cell.angle_beta   90.00
_cell.angle_gamma   90.00
#
_symmetry.space_group_name_H-M   'P 1'
#
loop_
_entity.id
_entity.type
_entity.pdbx_description
1 polymer ?
#
loop_
_entity_poly.entity_id
_entity_poly.type
_entity_poly.pdbx_seq_one_letter_code
_entity_poly.pdbx_strand_id
1 'polypeptide(L)'
;MMATERYNAVVIGSGEGGKYLAWHMAQAGRKVAVIERRWIGGSCPNINCLPSKNEIWSAGVAHAVAHAGAYGVATGPVSVDMKTVVARKRAMVESLVAFHLERYEATGAELIMGTARVIGPETIEVALNDGGTRLLVAEKLFLNLGTHATIPPVPGLAEAKPLTHIEALELDRLPAHLIVLGGGYVGLELAQAYRRFGSRVTIVDRGPRLLKREDEDVSEEVRRILEAEGIEMLLSTEVEKVEGRSAGSVRVTVRTSDGSKVIEGTDILVAAGRTPNTRGVGLEEAGVALTDRGYIQVNDRLETTAKDIWAIGECAGSPQFTHASLDDFRVIRDNLGGGDRTTAGRLMHYCMFIDPPLARIGMSEAEARANGTDMRVVKLPMKAVLRTRTTSQAAGFMKALVDPQDRIAGFTMIGSEAGEVMAVVQAAMLGGLPYSVLRDAILAHPTMAEGLNALFGKVEAR
;
A
#
# COMPACT_ATOMS: atom_id res chain seq x y z
N MET A 1 -9.97 2.65 43.82
CA MET A 1 -10.62 2.85 42.48
C MET A 1 -9.61 3.56 41.59
N MET A 2 -9.34 3.08 40.38
CA MET A 2 -8.52 3.82 39.42
C MET A 2 -9.21 5.15 39.11
N ALA A 3 -8.41 6.24 39.03
CA ALA A 3 -8.94 7.53 38.61
C ALA A 3 -9.31 7.46 37.12
N THR A 4 -10.52 7.89 36.80
CA THR A 4 -11.01 7.96 35.42
C THR A 4 -10.63 9.28 34.81
N GLU A 5 -9.98 9.24 33.65
CA GLU A 5 -9.52 10.43 32.92
C GLU A 5 -10.45 10.74 31.75
N ARG A 6 -10.92 11.99 31.66
CA ARG A 6 -11.87 12.42 30.61
C ARG A 6 -11.17 13.16 29.48
N TYR A 7 -11.59 12.84 28.25
CA TYR A 7 -11.10 13.43 27.00
C TYR A 7 -12.28 13.81 26.10
N ASN A 8 -12.12 14.88 25.32
CA ASN A 8 -13.08 15.19 24.24
C ASN A 8 -12.98 14.18 23.09
N ALA A 9 -11.79 13.64 22.88
CA ALA A 9 -11.60 12.58 21.89
C ALA A 9 -10.50 11.62 22.31
N VAL A 10 -10.70 10.33 21.98
CA VAL A 10 -9.66 9.30 22.06
C VAL A 10 -9.53 8.66 20.69
N VAL A 11 -8.29 8.52 20.24
CA VAL A 11 -7.95 7.83 18.99
C VAL A 11 -7.19 6.54 19.32
N ILE A 12 -7.68 5.38 18.87
CA ILE A 12 -6.97 4.12 19.04
C ILE A 12 -6.19 3.81 17.75
N GLY A 13 -4.86 3.89 17.84
CA GLY A 13 -3.92 3.77 16.75
C GLY A 13 -3.45 5.12 16.19
N SER A 14 -2.13 5.29 16.12
CA SER A 14 -1.46 6.50 15.64
C SER A 14 -1.25 6.54 14.11
N GLY A 15 -2.02 5.75 13.36
CA GLY A 15 -1.96 5.69 11.89
C GLY A 15 -2.30 7.02 11.23
N GLU A 16 -2.15 7.09 9.90
CA GLU A 16 -2.18 8.35 9.14
C GLU A 16 -3.43 9.20 9.43
N GLY A 17 -4.62 8.66 9.26
CA GLY A 17 -5.85 9.43 9.49
C GLY A 17 -6.05 9.79 10.96
N GLY A 18 -5.73 8.86 11.87
CA GLY A 18 -5.91 9.05 13.32
C GLY A 18 -5.02 10.14 13.90
N LYS A 19 -3.72 10.17 13.55
CA LYS A 19 -2.80 11.20 14.04
C LYS A 19 -3.16 12.60 13.54
N TYR A 20 -3.51 12.74 12.25
CA TYR A 20 -3.93 14.04 11.72
C TYR A 20 -5.21 14.55 12.36
N LEU A 21 -6.16 13.64 12.65
CA LEU A 21 -7.38 14.00 13.36
C LEU A 21 -7.08 14.45 14.80
N ALA A 22 -6.23 13.71 15.51
CA ALA A 22 -5.83 14.04 16.87
C ALA A 22 -5.12 15.41 16.93
N TRP A 23 -4.16 15.66 16.07
CA TRP A 23 -3.47 16.95 16.00
C TRP A 23 -4.41 18.10 15.68
N HIS A 24 -5.30 17.91 14.70
CA HIS A 24 -6.31 18.92 14.34
C HIS A 24 -7.22 19.27 15.52
N MET A 25 -7.75 18.27 16.22
CA MET A 25 -8.64 18.49 17.37
C MET A 25 -7.91 19.13 18.56
N ALA A 26 -6.68 18.71 18.84
CA ALA A 26 -5.87 19.28 19.91
C ALA A 26 -5.51 20.76 19.63
N GLN A 27 -5.13 21.09 18.39
CA GLN A 27 -4.91 22.48 17.95
C GLN A 27 -6.18 23.35 18.04
N ALA A 28 -7.36 22.73 17.94
CA ALA A 28 -8.65 23.41 18.18
C ALA A 28 -9.03 23.49 19.68
N GLY A 29 -8.08 23.25 20.60
CA GLY A 29 -8.28 23.38 22.05
C GLY A 29 -9.01 22.18 22.68
N ARG A 30 -9.17 21.07 22.01
CA ARG A 30 -9.79 19.86 22.59
C ARG A 30 -8.74 19.03 23.33
N LYS A 31 -9.13 18.43 24.46
CA LYS A 31 -8.29 17.44 25.15
C LYS A 31 -8.38 16.10 24.43
N VAL A 32 -7.27 15.67 23.81
CA VAL A 32 -7.20 14.48 22.94
C VAL A 32 -6.12 13.54 23.40
N ALA A 33 -6.43 12.22 23.45
CA ALA A 33 -5.43 11.17 23.64
C ALA A 33 -5.36 10.29 22.39
N VAL A 34 -4.15 9.86 22.04
CA VAL A 34 -3.87 8.83 21.03
C VAL A 34 -3.23 7.64 21.71
N ILE A 35 -3.82 6.47 21.59
CA ILE A 35 -3.29 5.23 22.18
C ILE A 35 -2.58 4.45 21.07
N GLU A 36 -1.28 4.20 21.25
CA GLU A 36 -0.48 3.44 20.30
C GLU A 36 0.25 2.29 21.00
N ARG A 37 0.06 1.09 20.48
CA ARG A 37 0.68 -0.09 21.11
C ARG A 37 2.15 -0.31 20.73
N ARG A 38 2.59 0.17 19.54
CA ARG A 38 3.91 -0.17 19.02
C ARG A 38 4.53 0.85 18.06
N TRP A 39 3.80 1.25 17.02
CA TRP A 39 4.35 1.96 15.86
C TRP A 39 3.91 3.41 15.82
N ILE A 40 4.65 4.31 16.48
CA ILE A 40 4.34 5.76 16.49
C ILE A 40 4.28 6.30 15.07
N GLY A 41 3.13 6.90 14.70
CA GLY A 41 2.84 7.35 13.34
C GLY A 41 2.19 6.29 12.44
N GLY A 42 1.99 5.06 12.96
CA GLY A 42 1.34 3.95 12.26
C GLY A 42 2.26 3.17 11.34
N SER A 43 1.68 2.34 10.49
CA SER A 43 2.41 1.39 9.63
C SER A 43 3.23 2.07 8.54
N CYS A 44 2.74 3.18 7.97
CA CYS A 44 3.37 3.84 6.83
C CYS A 44 4.82 4.27 7.07
N PRO A 45 5.17 5.01 8.15
CA PRO A 45 6.55 5.40 8.41
C PRO A 45 7.41 4.26 8.96
N ASN A 46 6.83 3.24 9.59
CA ASN A 46 7.58 2.26 10.37
C ASN A 46 7.87 0.94 9.62
N ILE A 47 6.85 0.38 8.96
CA ILE A 47 6.88 -1.01 8.47
C ILE A 47 6.31 -1.21 7.07
N ASN A 48 5.84 -0.15 6.39
CA ASN A 48 5.18 -0.26 5.07
C ASN A 48 5.79 0.69 4.03
N CYS A 49 5.08 1.80 3.75
CA CYS A 49 5.32 2.63 2.58
C CYS A 49 6.76 3.17 2.51
N LEU A 50 7.19 3.89 3.53
CA LEU A 50 8.48 4.56 3.47
C LEU A 50 9.67 3.60 3.62
N PRO A 51 9.67 2.64 4.57
CA PRO A 51 10.75 1.66 4.64
C PRO A 51 10.86 0.80 3.38
N SER A 52 9.75 0.32 2.81
CA SER A 52 9.81 -0.49 1.59
C SER A 52 10.34 0.31 0.39
N LYS A 53 9.90 1.56 0.20
CA LYS A 53 10.39 2.42 -0.89
C LYS A 53 11.85 2.81 -0.71
N ASN A 54 12.32 2.92 0.55
CA ASN A 54 13.74 3.11 0.85
C ASN A 54 14.58 1.91 0.39
N GLU A 55 14.14 0.67 0.67
CA GLU A 55 14.83 -0.54 0.20
C GLU A 55 14.71 -0.75 -1.31
N ILE A 56 13.54 -0.53 -1.89
CA ILE A 56 13.32 -0.59 -3.34
C ILE A 56 14.25 0.39 -4.07
N TRP A 57 14.46 1.59 -3.51
CA TRP A 57 15.42 2.53 -4.06
C TRP A 57 16.86 1.98 -4.04
N SER A 58 17.26 1.36 -2.94
CA SER A 58 18.57 0.69 -2.86
C SER A 58 18.71 -0.45 -3.88
N ALA A 59 17.63 -1.22 -4.10
CA ALA A 59 17.58 -2.27 -5.12
C ALA A 59 17.67 -1.68 -6.54
N GLY A 60 17.02 -0.55 -6.79
CA GLY A 60 17.14 0.21 -8.05
C GLY A 60 18.59 0.67 -8.30
N VAL A 61 19.27 1.17 -7.28
CA VAL A 61 20.71 1.55 -7.37
C VAL A 61 21.56 0.32 -7.70
N ALA A 62 21.36 -0.81 -7.02
CA ALA A 62 22.10 -2.06 -7.30
C ALA A 62 21.88 -2.51 -8.76
N HIS A 63 20.64 -2.46 -9.24
CA HIS A 63 20.27 -2.79 -10.62
C HIS A 63 20.96 -1.84 -11.63
N ALA A 64 20.90 -0.52 -11.38
CA ALA A 64 21.52 0.48 -12.26
C ALA A 64 23.04 0.27 -12.37
N VAL A 65 23.72 0.00 -11.26
CA VAL A 65 25.16 -0.28 -11.24
C VAL A 65 25.49 -1.58 -11.97
N ALA A 66 24.71 -2.64 -11.77
CA ALA A 66 24.93 -3.92 -12.47
C ALA A 66 24.75 -3.82 -13.99
N HIS A 67 23.96 -2.85 -14.48
CA HIS A 67 23.67 -2.62 -15.89
C HIS A 67 24.36 -1.37 -16.46
N ALA A 68 25.24 -0.71 -15.71
CA ALA A 68 25.90 0.54 -16.08
C ALA A 68 26.70 0.45 -17.39
N GLY A 69 27.21 -0.76 -17.72
CA GLY A 69 27.92 -1.02 -18.98
C GLY A 69 27.11 -0.69 -20.24
N ALA A 70 25.78 -0.86 -20.21
CA ALA A 70 24.89 -0.48 -21.30
C ALA A 70 24.90 1.04 -21.59
N TYR A 71 25.31 1.83 -20.60
CA TYR A 71 25.44 3.30 -20.69
C TYR A 71 26.89 3.78 -20.85
N GLY A 72 27.82 2.85 -21.11
CA GLY A 72 29.25 3.16 -21.26
C GLY A 72 29.99 3.41 -19.94
N VAL A 73 29.40 3.05 -18.80
CA VAL A 73 30.03 3.21 -17.47
C VAL A 73 30.58 1.86 -17.00
N ALA A 74 31.89 1.77 -16.89
CA ALA A 74 32.54 0.56 -16.35
C ALA A 74 32.48 0.55 -14.82
N THR A 75 32.05 -0.58 -14.27
CA THR A 75 32.04 -0.83 -12.83
C THR A 75 32.87 -2.07 -12.50
N GLY A 76 33.36 -2.18 -11.28
CA GLY A 76 33.87 -3.44 -10.74
C GLY A 76 32.75 -4.41 -10.36
N PRO A 77 33.10 -5.55 -9.71
CA PRO A 77 32.11 -6.48 -9.19
C PRO A 77 31.12 -5.77 -8.25
N VAL A 78 29.84 -6.00 -8.46
CA VAL A 78 28.77 -5.41 -7.63
C VAL A 78 28.45 -6.36 -6.48
N SER A 79 28.45 -5.84 -5.26
CA SER A 79 27.97 -6.57 -4.08
C SER A 79 27.03 -5.68 -3.28
N VAL A 80 26.05 -6.29 -2.62
CA VAL A 80 25.06 -5.59 -1.79
C VAL A 80 25.31 -5.94 -0.33
N ASP A 81 25.56 -4.93 0.49
CA ASP A 81 25.61 -5.07 1.95
C ASP A 81 24.23 -4.79 2.56
N MET A 82 23.49 -5.86 2.85
CA MET A 82 22.14 -5.77 3.44
C MET A 82 22.13 -5.07 4.81
N LYS A 83 23.22 -5.15 5.58
CA LYS A 83 23.31 -4.44 6.86
C LYS A 83 23.29 -2.93 6.65
N THR A 84 24.00 -2.43 5.65
CA THR A 84 23.98 -1.01 5.27
C THR A 84 22.63 -0.61 4.71
N VAL A 85 21.96 -1.45 3.88
CA VAL A 85 20.61 -1.19 3.37
C VAL A 85 19.60 -1.03 4.52
N VAL A 86 19.60 -1.97 5.46
CA VAL A 86 18.73 -1.93 6.64
C VAL A 86 19.05 -0.74 7.55
N ALA A 87 20.33 -0.43 7.78
CA ALA A 87 20.75 0.72 8.60
C ALA A 87 20.26 2.05 7.99
N ARG A 88 20.38 2.23 6.66
CA ARG A 88 19.86 3.41 5.94
C ARG A 88 18.35 3.55 6.10
N LYS A 89 17.60 2.46 5.98
CA LYS A 89 16.15 2.44 6.20
C LYS A 89 15.81 2.80 7.66
N ARG A 90 16.48 2.19 8.64
CA ARG A 90 16.24 2.44 10.08
C ARG A 90 16.47 3.90 10.45
N ALA A 91 17.57 4.50 9.98
CA ALA A 91 17.84 5.93 10.22
C ALA A 91 16.71 6.84 9.70
N MET A 92 16.13 6.53 8.53
CA MET A 92 14.98 7.24 8.02
C MET A 92 13.75 7.04 8.92
N VAL A 93 13.46 5.81 9.36
CA VAL A 93 12.32 5.51 10.25
C VAL A 93 12.47 6.25 11.59
N GLU A 94 13.63 6.24 12.19
CA GLU A 94 13.96 6.93 13.44
C GLU A 94 13.70 8.45 13.32
N SER A 95 14.16 9.07 12.23
CA SER A 95 13.90 10.47 11.95
C SER A 95 12.40 10.78 11.81
N LEU A 96 11.63 9.89 11.19
CA LEU A 96 10.19 10.05 11.04
C LEU A 96 9.45 9.88 12.37
N VAL A 97 9.87 8.94 13.21
CA VAL A 97 9.32 8.76 14.56
C VAL A 97 9.58 10.00 15.42
N ALA A 98 10.82 10.54 15.40
CA ALA A 98 11.17 11.77 16.09
C ALA A 98 10.27 12.94 15.64
N PHE A 99 10.08 13.13 14.34
CA PHE A 99 9.16 14.12 13.79
C PHE A 99 7.72 13.95 14.32
N HIS A 100 7.23 12.72 14.42
CA HIS A 100 5.88 12.49 14.96
C HIS A 100 5.80 12.85 16.46
N LEU A 101 6.81 12.52 17.25
CA LEU A 101 6.88 12.88 18.67
C LEU A 101 6.86 14.40 18.86
N GLU A 102 7.68 15.14 18.10
CA GLU A 102 7.68 16.61 18.08
C GLU A 102 6.28 17.17 17.71
N ARG A 103 5.57 16.55 16.79
CA ARG A 103 4.21 16.97 16.39
C ARG A 103 3.20 16.72 17.49
N TYR A 104 3.27 15.61 18.25
CA TYR A 104 2.40 15.38 19.40
C TYR A 104 2.64 16.42 20.49
N GLU A 105 3.90 16.71 20.81
CA GLU A 105 4.27 17.76 21.77
C GLU A 105 3.75 19.15 21.33
N ALA A 106 4.06 19.54 20.10
CA ALA A 106 3.68 20.84 19.55
C ALA A 106 2.17 21.08 19.45
N THR A 107 1.37 20.00 19.28
CA THR A 107 -0.10 20.12 19.18
C THR A 107 -0.80 19.96 20.50
N GLY A 108 -0.15 19.38 21.51
CA GLY A 108 -0.73 19.06 22.81
C GLY A 108 -1.65 17.82 22.80
N ALA A 109 -1.66 17.04 21.72
CA ALA A 109 -2.32 15.73 21.71
C ALA A 109 -1.48 14.75 22.54
N GLU A 110 -2.06 14.13 23.55
CA GLU A 110 -1.36 13.19 24.42
C GLU A 110 -1.14 11.85 23.71
N LEU A 111 0.11 11.41 23.58
CA LEU A 111 0.44 10.08 23.07
C LEU A 111 0.63 9.12 24.24
N ILE A 112 -0.21 8.08 24.32
CA ILE A 112 -0.18 7.06 25.35
C ILE A 112 0.32 5.75 24.70
N MET A 113 1.49 5.28 25.14
CA MET A 113 2.02 4.01 24.67
C MET A 113 1.41 2.86 25.44
N GLY A 114 0.52 2.09 24.79
CA GLY A 114 -0.22 1.02 25.43
C GLY A 114 -1.19 0.31 24.50
N THR A 115 -1.80 -0.76 25.00
CA THR A 115 -2.83 -1.52 24.29
C THR A 115 -4.20 -1.14 24.81
N ALA A 116 -5.04 -0.60 23.94
CA ALA A 116 -6.41 -0.19 24.27
C ALA A 116 -7.38 -1.36 24.15
N ARG A 117 -8.34 -1.40 25.07
CA ARG A 117 -9.55 -2.22 25.00
C ARG A 117 -10.76 -1.35 25.34
N VAL A 118 -11.75 -1.33 24.46
CA VAL A 118 -13.04 -0.68 24.73
C VAL A 118 -13.83 -1.60 25.64
N ILE A 119 -14.28 -1.09 26.78
CA ILE A 119 -15.02 -1.86 27.80
C ILE A 119 -16.44 -1.33 28.03
N GLY A 120 -16.85 -0.36 27.21
CA GLY A 120 -18.18 0.25 27.18
C GLY A 120 -18.24 1.36 26.13
N PRO A 121 -19.39 1.95 25.85
CA PRO A 121 -19.58 2.92 24.75
C PRO A 121 -18.62 4.11 24.76
N GLU A 122 -18.21 4.57 25.93
CA GLU A 122 -17.33 5.74 26.12
C GLU A 122 -16.05 5.39 26.88
N THR A 123 -15.89 4.14 27.34
CA THR A 123 -14.86 3.76 28.30
C THR A 123 -13.81 2.86 27.66
N ILE A 124 -12.55 3.29 27.80
CA ILE A 124 -11.39 2.61 27.25
C ILE A 124 -10.41 2.28 28.39
N GLU A 125 -10.10 1.01 28.53
CA GLU A 125 -9.00 0.54 29.37
C GLU A 125 -7.71 0.49 28.54
N VAL A 126 -6.61 1.02 29.08
CA VAL A 126 -5.31 1.07 28.42
C VAL A 126 -4.29 0.35 29.31
N ALA A 127 -3.84 -0.83 28.87
CA ALA A 127 -2.68 -1.49 29.44
C ALA A 127 -1.40 -0.81 28.91
N LEU A 128 -0.66 -0.11 29.79
CA LEU A 128 0.54 0.65 29.43
C LEU A 128 1.71 -0.28 29.10
N ASN A 129 2.54 0.11 28.15
CA ASN A 129 3.72 -0.67 27.75
C ASN A 129 4.80 -0.76 28.84
N ASP A 130 4.88 0.23 29.73
CA ASP A 130 5.79 0.30 30.88
C ASP A 130 5.17 -0.23 32.18
N GLY A 131 3.95 -0.78 32.08
CA GLY A 131 3.21 -1.37 33.19
C GLY A 131 2.13 -0.46 33.76
N GLY A 132 1.16 -1.08 34.41
CA GLY A 132 -0.02 -0.38 34.93
C GLY A 132 -1.15 -0.28 33.91
N THR A 133 -2.23 0.36 34.35
CA THR A 133 -3.46 0.52 33.57
C THR A 133 -4.00 1.91 33.76
N ARG A 134 -4.51 2.51 32.69
CA ARG A 134 -5.27 3.77 32.71
C ARG A 134 -6.70 3.51 32.28
N LEU A 135 -7.65 4.27 32.84
CA LEU A 135 -9.06 4.22 32.46
C LEU A 135 -9.46 5.58 31.87
N LEU A 136 -9.79 5.56 30.57
CA LEU A 136 -10.14 6.78 29.84
C LEU A 136 -11.64 6.78 29.53
N VAL A 137 -12.24 7.99 29.57
CA VAL A 137 -13.61 8.23 29.07
C VAL A 137 -13.54 9.25 27.97
N ALA A 138 -14.11 8.93 26.81
CA ALA A 138 -14.08 9.74 25.60
C ALA A 138 -15.49 10.19 25.20
N GLU A 139 -15.68 11.49 24.92
CA GLU A 139 -16.92 11.99 24.28
C GLU A 139 -17.03 11.47 22.83
N LYS A 140 -15.90 11.30 22.15
CA LYS A 140 -15.79 10.76 20.79
C LYS A 140 -14.65 9.78 20.69
N LEU A 141 -14.91 8.63 20.06
CA LEU A 141 -13.93 7.57 19.86
C LEU A 141 -13.62 7.36 18.38
N PHE A 142 -12.34 7.33 18.03
CA PHE A 142 -11.88 7.11 16.67
C PHE A 142 -10.99 5.87 16.58
N LEU A 143 -11.42 4.90 15.77
CA LEU A 143 -10.77 3.59 15.61
C LEU A 143 -9.88 3.63 14.36
N ASN A 144 -8.56 3.72 14.55
CA ASN A 144 -7.57 3.69 13.46
C ASN A 144 -6.64 2.48 13.58
N LEU A 145 -7.25 1.31 13.72
CA LEU A 145 -6.60 0.06 14.12
C LEU A 145 -5.70 -0.56 13.04
N GLY A 146 -5.93 -0.19 11.77
CA GLY A 146 -5.20 -0.74 10.63
C GLY A 146 -5.43 -2.23 10.41
N THR A 147 -4.48 -2.87 9.71
CA THR A 147 -4.49 -4.30 9.38
C THR A 147 -3.09 -4.90 9.60
N HIS A 148 -2.99 -6.22 9.54
CA HIS A 148 -1.72 -6.97 9.55
C HIS A 148 -1.68 -7.96 8.37
N ALA A 149 -0.49 -8.49 8.05
CA ALA A 149 -0.33 -9.50 7.02
C ALA A 149 -1.08 -10.78 7.39
N THR A 150 -1.83 -11.34 6.45
CA THR A 150 -2.53 -12.60 6.64
C THR A 150 -1.57 -13.76 6.41
N ILE A 151 -1.41 -14.63 7.41
CA ILE A 151 -0.76 -15.94 7.24
C ILE A 151 -1.85 -16.95 6.94
N PRO A 152 -1.93 -17.49 5.70
CA PRO A 152 -2.95 -18.47 5.36
C PRO A 152 -2.76 -19.78 6.14
N PRO A 153 -3.84 -20.54 6.40
CA PRO A 153 -3.79 -21.78 7.16
C PRO A 153 -3.27 -22.97 6.34
N VAL A 154 -2.07 -22.80 5.77
CA VAL A 154 -1.39 -23.87 5.05
C VAL A 154 -0.61 -24.73 6.05
N PRO A 155 -0.72 -26.08 6.00
CA PRO A 155 0.01 -26.98 6.87
C PRO A 155 1.51 -26.68 6.90
N GLY A 156 2.07 -26.49 8.10
CA GLY A 156 3.49 -26.21 8.35
C GLY A 156 3.96 -24.77 8.04
N LEU A 157 3.12 -23.92 7.47
CA LEU A 157 3.53 -22.55 7.10
C LEU A 157 3.85 -21.69 8.31
N ALA A 158 3.02 -21.74 9.35
CA ALA A 158 3.26 -20.94 10.57
C ALA A 158 4.51 -21.41 11.32
N GLU A 159 4.74 -22.71 11.36
CA GLU A 159 5.91 -23.37 11.96
C GLU A 159 7.21 -23.05 11.22
N ALA A 160 7.11 -22.84 9.90
CA ALA A 160 8.24 -22.45 9.05
C ALA A 160 8.73 -21.02 9.33
N LYS A 161 8.07 -20.26 10.22
CA LYS A 161 8.41 -18.86 10.53
C LYS A 161 8.54 -18.00 9.26
N PRO A 162 7.47 -17.90 8.48
CA PRO A 162 7.51 -17.14 7.24
C PRO A 162 7.79 -15.67 7.54
N LEU A 163 8.47 -15.02 6.61
CA LEU A 163 8.61 -13.58 6.62
C LEU A 163 7.27 -12.95 6.21
N THR A 164 6.89 -11.87 6.85
CA THR A 164 5.97 -10.89 6.29
C THR A 164 6.78 -9.72 5.73
N HIS A 165 6.10 -8.67 5.25
CA HIS A 165 6.78 -7.44 4.85
C HIS A 165 7.62 -6.82 6.00
N ILE A 166 7.24 -7.06 7.26
CA ILE A 166 7.96 -6.53 8.43
C ILE A 166 9.33 -7.20 8.56
N GLU A 167 9.35 -8.52 8.63
CA GLU A 167 10.59 -9.29 8.76
C GLU A 167 11.46 -9.17 7.52
N ALA A 168 10.86 -9.12 6.31
CA ALA A 168 11.60 -8.90 5.08
C ALA A 168 12.36 -7.56 5.11
N LEU A 169 11.70 -6.48 5.51
CA LEU A 169 12.34 -5.16 5.64
C LEU A 169 13.38 -5.06 6.77
N GLU A 170 13.53 -6.07 7.60
CA GLU A 170 14.53 -6.14 8.66
C GLU A 170 15.66 -7.16 8.39
N LEU A 171 15.66 -7.80 7.21
CA LEU A 171 16.68 -8.76 6.85
C LEU A 171 18.03 -8.07 6.58
N ASP A 172 18.99 -8.29 7.46
CA ASP A 172 20.39 -7.85 7.33
C ASP A 172 21.28 -8.83 6.55
N ARG A 173 20.67 -9.85 5.94
CA ARG A 173 21.26 -10.88 5.09
C ARG A 173 20.46 -11.04 3.79
N LEU A 174 21.11 -11.51 2.75
CA LEU A 174 20.46 -11.82 1.50
C LEU A 174 19.99 -13.29 1.50
N PRO A 175 18.69 -13.61 1.32
CA PRO A 175 18.22 -14.95 1.03
C PRO A 175 18.86 -15.50 -0.24
N ALA A 176 19.40 -16.72 -0.22
CA ALA A 176 19.90 -17.34 -1.46
C ALA A 176 18.75 -17.61 -2.43
N HIS A 177 17.61 -18.08 -1.92
CA HIS A 177 16.39 -18.26 -2.68
C HIS A 177 15.16 -17.89 -1.84
N LEU A 178 14.45 -16.84 -2.25
CA LEU A 178 13.22 -16.35 -1.63
C LEU A 178 12.00 -16.89 -2.37
N ILE A 179 11.15 -17.63 -1.66
CA ILE A 179 9.84 -18.07 -2.18
C ILE A 179 8.79 -17.07 -1.71
N VAL A 180 8.06 -16.44 -2.63
CA VAL A 180 7.05 -15.41 -2.34
C VAL A 180 5.66 -15.99 -2.56
N LEU A 181 4.83 -16.03 -1.53
CA LEU A 181 3.44 -16.45 -1.62
C LEU A 181 2.53 -15.24 -1.83
N GLY A 182 2.02 -15.08 -3.03
CA GLY A 182 1.09 -14.03 -3.46
C GLY A 182 1.67 -13.05 -4.47
N GLY A 183 0.98 -12.94 -5.61
CA GLY A 183 1.28 -12.05 -6.74
C GLY A 183 0.57 -10.69 -6.68
N GLY A 184 0.37 -10.15 -5.47
CA GLY A 184 -0.15 -8.80 -5.23
C GLY A 184 0.97 -7.76 -5.10
N TYR A 185 0.61 -6.48 -4.91
CA TYR A 185 1.55 -5.35 -4.88
C TYR A 185 2.75 -5.56 -3.97
N VAL A 186 2.52 -5.92 -2.70
CA VAL A 186 3.59 -6.11 -1.72
C VAL A 186 4.53 -7.25 -2.11
N GLY A 187 3.96 -8.36 -2.59
CA GLY A 187 4.75 -9.52 -3.04
C GLY A 187 5.65 -9.18 -4.21
N LEU A 188 5.11 -8.47 -5.21
CA LEU A 188 5.86 -8.11 -6.43
C LEU A 188 6.93 -7.06 -6.18
N GLU A 189 6.64 -6.04 -5.37
CA GLU A 189 7.63 -5.02 -5.00
C GLU A 189 8.83 -5.64 -4.28
N LEU A 190 8.59 -6.48 -3.28
CA LEU A 190 9.66 -7.13 -2.52
C LEU A 190 10.36 -8.22 -3.35
N ALA A 191 9.63 -8.98 -4.18
CA ALA A 191 10.22 -9.96 -5.09
C ALA A 191 11.25 -9.31 -6.02
N GLN A 192 10.92 -8.20 -6.66
CA GLN A 192 11.83 -7.49 -7.54
C GLN A 192 13.00 -6.88 -6.78
N ALA A 193 12.76 -6.29 -5.61
CA ALA A 193 13.83 -5.73 -4.78
C ALA A 193 14.86 -6.80 -4.39
N TYR A 194 14.40 -7.95 -3.86
CA TYR A 194 15.29 -9.05 -3.49
C TYR A 194 15.98 -9.69 -4.69
N ARG A 195 15.29 -9.80 -5.84
CA ARG A 195 15.91 -10.24 -7.09
C ARG A 195 17.08 -9.34 -7.49
N ARG A 196 16.91 -8.04 -7.39
CA ARG A 196 17.92 -7.02 -7.72
C ARG A 196 19.07 -6.97 -6.70
N PHE A 197 18.82 -7.33 -5.45
CA PHE A 197 19.87 -7.53 -4.47
C PHE A 197 20.71 -8.79 -4.72
N GLY A 198 20.19 -9.75 -5.52
CA GLY A 198 20.92 -10.96 -5.91
C GLY A 198 20.28 -12.28 -5.50
N SER A 199 19.13 -12.29 -4.84
CA SER A 199 18.39 -13.50 -4.53
C SER A 199 17.84 -14.18 -5.80
N ARG A 200 17.84 -15.52 -5.82
CA ARG A 200 16.84 -16.22 -6.65
C ARG A 200 15.46 -15.98 -6.07
N VAL A 201 14.46 -15.75 -6.90
CA VAL A 201 13.08 -15.49 -6.45
C VAL A 201 12.10 -16.34 -7.24
N THR A 202 11.21 -17.02 -6.53
CA THR A 202 10.07 -17.74 -7.10
C THR A 202 8.78 -17.22 -6.48
N ILE A 203 7.85 -16.71 -7.30
CA ILE A 203 6.51 -16.28 -6.88
C ILE A 203 5.54 -17.43 -7.09
N VAL A 204 4.73 -17.73 -6.08
CA VAL A 204 3.64 -18.70 -6.14
C VAL A 204 2.32 -17.99 -5.91
N ASP A 205 1.40 -18.07 -6.88
CA ASP A 205 0.04 -17.51 -6.74
C ASP A 205 -1.00 -18.51 -7.22
N ARG A 206 -2.09 -18.64 -6.46
CA ARG A 206 -3.23 -19.51 -6.81
C ARG A 206 -4.07 -18.98 -7.96
N GLY A 207 -3.97 -17.67 -8.23
CA GLY A 207 -4.67 -17.06 -9.34
C GLY A 207 -4.01 -17.35 -10.69
N PRO A 208 -4.77 -17.27 -11.79
CA PRO A 208 -4.24 -17.48 -13.14
C PRO A 208 -3.38 -16.31 -13.63
N ARG A 209 -3.38 -15.18 -12.92
CA ARG A 209 -2.60 -13.99 -13.27
C ARG A 209 -2.20 -13.20 -12.02
N LEU A 210 -1.13 -12.43 -12.15
CA LEU A 210 -0.72 -11.45 -11.15
C LEU A 210 -1.78 -10.33 -11.04
N LEU A 211 -1.76 -9.56 -9.95
CA LEU A 211 -2.53 -8.31 -9.83
C LEU A 211 -3.99 -8.48 -10.27
N LYS A 212 -4.71 -9.42 -9.72
CA LYS A 212 -6.07 -9.84 -10.15
C LYS A 212 -7.10 -8.71 -10.29
N ARG A 213 -6.83 -7.53 -9.69
CA ARG A 213 -7.70 -6.33 -9.77
C ARG A 213 -7.36 -5.42 -10.94
N GLU A 214 -6.24 -5.68 -11.62
CA GLU A 214 -5.85 -4.94 -12.81
C GLU A 214 -6.45 -5.57 -14.08
N ASP A 215 -6.45 -4.81 -15.16
CA ASP A 215 -6.77 -5.34 -16.47
C ASP A 215 -5.75 -6.42 -16.89
N GLU A 216 -6.17 -7.31 -17.76
CA GLU A 216 -5.36 -8.46 -18.17
C GLU A 216 -4.05 -8.03 -18.84
N ASP A 217 -4.09 -7.01 -19.69
CA ASP A 217 -2.92 -6.48 -20.39
C ASP A 217 -1.91 -5.81 -19.44
N VAL A 218 -2.40 -5.24 -18.33
CA VAL A 218 -1.56 -4.69 -17.25
C VAL A 218 -0.85 -5.82 -16.49
N SER A 219 -1.61 -6.86 -16.14
CA SER A 219 -1.09 -8.05 -15.46
C SER A 219 -0.01 -8.75 -16.29
N GLU A 220 -0.26 -8.94 -17.58
CA GLU A 220 0.68 -9.57 -18.50
C GLU A 220 1.96 -8.76 -18.71
N GLU A 221 1.85 -7.44 -18.85
CA GLU A 221 3.04 -6.58 -18.99
C GLU A 221 3.91 -6.60 -17.73
N VAL A 222 3.30 -6.56 -16.52
CA VAL A 222 4.02 -6.71 -15.26
C VAL A 222 4.71 -8.08 -15.18
N ARG A 223 4.01 -9.15 -15.58
CA ARG A 223 4.59 -10.50 -15.64
C ARG A 223 5.83 -10.51 -16.54
N ARG A 224 5.71 -10.00 -17.75
CA ARG A 224 6.79 -9.95 -18.74
C ARG A 224 8.02 -9.19 -18.22
N ILE A 225 7.80 -8.05 -17.52
CA ILE A 225 8.88 -7.24 -16.94
C ILE A 225 9.63 -8.04 -15.87
N LEU A 226 8.92 -8.68 -14.96
CA LEU A 226 9.53 -9.40 -13.85
C LEU A 226 10.22 -10.71 -14.30
N GLU A 227 9.64 -11.43 -15.27
CA GLU A 227 10.26 -12.60 -15.89
C GLU A 227 11.56 -12.23 -16.63
N ALA A 228 11.61 -11.06 -17.28
CA ALA A 228 12.82 -10.58 -17.95
C ALA A 228 13.98 -10.31 -16.95
N GLU A 229 13.68 -10.05 -15.68
CA GLU A 229 14.68 -9.95 -14.60
C GLU A 229 15.00 -11.33 -13.98
N GLY A 230 14.40 -12.43 -14.49
CA GLY A 230 14.67 -13.79 -14.03
C GLY A 230 13.91 -14.18 -12.75
N ILE A 231 12.76 -13.59 -12.49
CA ILE A 231 11.85 -14.02 -11.44
C ILE A 231 11.00 -15.18 -11.99
N GLU A 232 11.05 -16.33 -11.33
CA GLU A 232 10.20 -17.49 -11.67
C GLU A 232 8.78 -17.29 -11.13
N MET A 233 7.76 -17.60 -11.95
CA MET A 233 6.36 -17.45 -11.57
C MET A 233 5.59 -18.76 -11.74
N LEU A 234 4.93 -19.17 -10.68
CA LEU A 234 4.04 -20.34 -10.64
C LEU A 234 2.62 -19.82 -10.36
N LEU A 235 1.90 -19.52 -11.42
CA LEU A 235 0.50 -19.10 -11.38
C LEU A 235 -0.42 -20.32 -11.40
N SER A 236 -1.70 -20.15 -11.07
CA SER A 236 -2.67 -21.25 -10.90
C SER A 236 -2.13 -22.37 -10.02
N THR A 237 -1.34 -22.02 -9.01
CA THR A 237 -0.57 -22.95 -8.18
C THR A 237 -0.98 -22.84 -6.71
N GLU A 238 -1.43 -23.92 -6.13
CA GLU A 238 -1.84 -24.01 -4.73
C GLU A 238 -0.71 -24.56 -3.86
N VAL A 239 -0.45 -23.90 -2.72
CA VAL A 239 0.49 -24.41 -1.72
C VAL A 239 -0.22 -25.43 -0.85
N GLU A 240 0.26 -26.67 -0.83
CA GLU A 240 -0.32 -27.77 -0.06
C GLU A 240 0.32 -27.92 1.33
N LYS A 241 1.65 -27.72 1.42
CA LYS A 241 2.42 -27.93 2.65
C LYS A 241 3.72 -27.14 2.61
N VAL A 242 4.16 -26.70 3.79
CA VAL A 242 5.49 -26.12 4.00
C VAL A 242 6.24 -26.90 5.08
N GLU A 243 7.51 -27.18 4.85
CA GLU A 243 8.41 -27.87 5.78
C GLU A 243 9.70 -27.07 5.95
N GLY A 244 10.37 -27.25 7.09
CA GLY A 244 11.60 -26.52 7.37
C GLY A 244 11.35 -25.16 8.02
N ARG A 245 12.29 -24.21 7.87
CA ARG A 245 12.23 -22.92 8.52
C ARG A 245 13.00 -21.86 7.74
N SER A 246 12.44 -20.65 7.63
CA SER A 246 13.12 -19.46 7.09
C SER A 246 14.42 -19.19 7.85
N ALA A 247 15.40 -18.63 7.16
CA ALA A 247 16.81 -18.51 7.57
C ALA A 247 17.58 -19.83 7.63
N GLY A 248 17.09 -20.84 6.92
CA GLY A 248 17.72 -22.16 6.82
C GLY A 248 17.34 -22.84 5.52
N SER A 249 16.46 -23.83 5.59
CA SER A 249 15.92 -24.54 4.43
C SER A 249 14.39 -24.60 4.54
N VAL A 250 13.69 -24.20 3.50
CA VAL A 250 12.24 -24.28 3.37
C VAL A 250 11.91 -25.12 2.15
N ARG A 251 10.99 -26.09 2.31
CA ARG A 251 10.45 -26.93 1.24
C ARG A 251 8.96 -26.65 1.11
N VAL A 252 8.54 -26.17 -0.02
CA VAL A 252 7.15 -25.84 -0.31
C VAL A 252 6.60 -26.84 -1.32
N THR A 253 5.69 -27.68 -0.88
CA THR A 253 4.93 -28.58 -1.77
C THR A 253 3.80 -27.80 -2.39
N VAL A 254 3.75 -27.78 -3.72
CA VAL A 254 2.74 -27.07 -4.49
C VAL A 254 2.04 -28.00 -5.45
N ARG A 255 0.76 -27.73 -5.70
CA ARG A 255 -0.05 -28.41 -6.73
C ARG A 255 -0.22 -27.49 -7.93
N THR A 256 0.22 -27.95 -9.09
CA THR A 256 0.05 -27.34 -10.41
C THR A 256 -0.92 -28.15 -11.26
N SER A 257 -1.24 -27.68 -12.48
CA SER A 257 -1.97 -28.47 -13.50
C SER A 257 -1.30 -29.80 -13.81
N ASP A 258 0.03 -29.87 -13.71
CA ASP A 258 0.84 -31.01 -14.10
C ASP A 258 1.14 -31.99 -12.92
N GLY A 259 0.56 -31.69 -11.75
CA GLY A 259 0.73 -32.49 -10.53
C GLY A 259 1.47 -31.73 -9.42
N SER A 260 1.80 -32.45 -8.34
CA SER A 260 2.53 -31.87 -7.21
C SER A 260 4.02 -31.81 -7.47
N LYS A 261 4.64 -30.68 -7.12
CA LYS A 261 6.09 -30.50 -7.12
C LYS A 261 6.58 -29.85 -5.83
N VAL A 262 7.87 -29.98 -5.54
CA VAL A 262 8.51 -29.34 -4.39
C VAL A 262 9.42 -28.21 -4.87
N ILE A 263 9.31 -27.06 -4.21
CA ILE A 263 10.19 -25.90 -4.38
C ILE A 263 11.06 -25.82 -3.13
N GLU A 264 12.37 -25.76 -3.30
CA GLU A 264 13.31 -25.58 -2.19
C GLU A 264 13.83 -24.15 -2.17
N GLY A 265 13.85 -23.54 -0.99
CA GLY A 265 14.34 -22.20 -0.78
C GLY A 265 15.01 -22.02 0.58
N THR A 266 15.57 -20.84 0.83
CA THR A 266 16.13 -20.50 2.14
C THR A 266 15.15 -19.73 3.01
N ASP A 267 14.20 -19.06 2.38
CA ASP A 267 13.21 -18.20 3.04
C ASP A 267 11.89 -18.22 2.29
N ILE A 268 10.80 -18.02 3.03
CA ILE A 268 9.46 -17.87 2.50
C ILE A 268 8.86 -16.56 2.95
N LEU A 269 8.39 -15.73 2.02
CA LEU A 269 7.69 -14.47 2.24
C LEU A 269 6.19 -14.65 1.98
N VAL A 270 5.36 -14.27 2.94
CA VAL A 270 3.90 -14.31 2.78
C VAL A 270 3.36 -12.91 2.48
N ALA A 271 2.77 -12.76 1.29
CA ALA A 271 2.10 -11.56 0.80
C ALA A 271 0.66 -11.89 0.33
N ALA A 272 -0.03 -12.79 1.06
CA ALA A 272 -1.31 -13.40 0.69
C ALA A 272 -2.55 -12.59 1.12
N GLY A 273 -2.40 -11.32 1.45
CA GLY A 273 -3.47 -10.42 1.84
C GLY A 273 -3.28 -9.82 3.23
N ARG A 274 -4.33 -9.11 3.70
CA ARG A 274 -4.31 -8.41 5.00
C ARG A 274 -5.58 -8.68 5.78
N THR A 275 -5.44 -8.75 7.10
CA THR A 275 -6.53 -8.98 8.06
C THR A 275 -6.68 -7.74 8.96
N PRO A 276 -7.91 -7.22 9.20
CA PRO A 276 -8.12 -6.07 10.06
C PRO A 276 -7.80 -6.38 11.53
N ASN A 277 -7.26 -5.38 12.26
CA ASN A 277 -6.88 -5.50 13.67
C ASN A 277 -8.08 -5.25 14.62
N THR A 278 -9.20 -5.88 14.36
CA THR A 278 -10.47 -5.66 15.07
C THR A 278 -10.73 -6.65 16.20
N ARG A 279 -9.96 -7.73 16.29
CA ARG A 279 -10.13 -8.75 17.34
C ARG A 279 -9.47 -8.32 18.65
N GLY A 280 -10.15 -8.58 19.76
CA GLY A 280 -9.63 -8.35 21.13
C GLY A 280 -9.60 -6.88 21.54
N VAL A 281 -10.19 -5.98 20.75
CA VAL A 281 -10.25 -4.52 21.04
C VAL A 281 -11.50 -4.15 21.86
N GLY A 282 -12.47 -5.06 22.01
CA GLY A 282 -13.71 -4.77 22.73
C GLY A 282 -14.72 -3.97 21.92
N LEU A 283 -14.78 -4.21 20.60
CA LEU A 283 -15.70 -3.49 19.71
C LEU A 283 -17.17 -3.87 19.95
N GLU A 284 -17.40 -5.14 20.30
CA GLU A 284 -18.73 -5.67 20.58
C GLU A 284 -19.33 -5.02 21.83
N GLU A 285 -18.51 -4.81 22.86
CA GLU A 285 -18.88 -4.14 24.12
C GLU A 285 -19.29 -2.67 23.90
N ALA A 286 -18.77 -2.06 22.83
CA ALA A 286 -19.13 -0.70 22.40
C ALA A 286 -20.34 -0.68 21.44
N GLY A 287 -20.89 -1.80 21.02
CA GLY A 287 -21.96 -1.87 20.02
C GLY A 287 -21.50 -1.62 18.58
N VAL A 288 -20.20 -1.77 18.30
CA VAL A 288 -19.62 -1.63 16.96
C VAL A 288 -19.72 -2.93 16.19
N ALA A 289 -20.49 -2.95 15.11
CA ALA A 289 -20.65 -4.11 14.25
C ALA A 289 -19.48 -4.29 13.28
N LEU A 290 -19.19 -5.56 12.97
CA LEU A 290 -18.19 -5.94 11.97
C LEU A 290 -18.87 -6.53 10.72
N THR A 291 -18.21 -6.42 9.58
CA THR A 291 -18.56 -7.14 8.36
C THR A 291 -18.16 -8.61 8.49
N ASP A 292 -18.66 -9.49 7.60
CA ASP A 292 -18.27 -10.91 7.51
C ASP A 292 -16.76 -11.12 7.35
N ARG A 293 -16.08 -10.11 6.80
CA ARG A 293 -14.62 -10.09 6.60
C ARG A 293 -13.85 -9.51 7.78
N GLY A 294 -14.54 -9.15 8.88
CA GLY A 294 -13.96 -8.60 10.10
C GLY A 294 -13.60 -7.12 10.06
N TYR A 295 -13.97 -6.37 9.00
CA TYR A 295 -13.83 -4.91 8.98
C TYR A 295 -14.94 -4.26 9.81
N ILE A 296 -14.66 -3.08 10.38
CA ILE A 296 -15.66 -2.27 11.08
C ILE A 296 -16.69 -1.77 10.05
N GLN A 297 -17.99 -1.99 10.33
CA GLN A 297 -19.06 -1.43 9.51
C GLN A 297 -19.16 0.08 9.72
N VAL A 298 -19.09 0.82 8.63
CA VAL A 298 -19.23 2.27 8.61
C VAL A 298 -20.16 2.72 7.47
N ASN A 299 -20.75 3.90 7.65
CA ASN A 299 -21.43 4.60 6.54
C ASN A 299 -20.41 5.44 5.73
N ASP A 300 -20.90 6.17 4.72
CA ASP A 300 -20.04 7.02 3.87
C ASP A 300 -19.42 8.23 4.60
N ARG A 301 -19.83 8.50 5.83
CA ARG A 301 -19.24 9.51 6.73
C ARG A 301 -18.25 8.90 7.72
N LEU A 302 -17.98 7.60 7.59
CA LEU A 302 -17.10 6.81 8.46
C LEU A 302 -17.61 6.65 9.89
N GLU A 303 -18.90 6.90 10.12
CA GLU A 303 -19.58 6.63 11.39
C GLU A 303 -19.85 5.13 11.49
N THR A 304 -19.58 4.54 12.66
CA THR A 304 -19.86 3.14 12.94
C THR A 304 -21.34 2.92 13.30
N THR A 305 -21.71 1.70 13.62
CA THR A 305 -23.06 1.39 14.13
C THR A 305 -23.32 1.90 15.55
N ALA A 306 -22.26 2.28 16.27
CA ALA A 306 -22.35 2.85 17.60
C ALA A 306 -22.23 4.38 17.56
N LYS A 307 -23.02 5.05 18.41
CA LYS A 307 -23.04 6.50 18.49
C LYS A 307 -21.69 7.07 18.94
N ASP A 308 -21.27 8.19 18.36
CA ASP A 308 -20.04 8.91 18.68
C ASP A 308 -18.74 8.07 18.51
N ILE A 309 -18.80 7.03 17.66
CA ILE A 309 -17.65 6.19 17.30
C ILE A 309 -17.47 6.16 15.79
N TRP A 310 -16.27 6.49 15.33
CA TRP A 310 -15.84 6.47 13.90
C TRP A 310 -14.73 5.46 13.68
N ALA A 311 -14.60 4.95 12.45
CA ALA A 311 -13.45 4.16 12.06
C ALA A 311 -12.74 4.76 10.83
N ILE A 312 -11.41 4.67 10.81
CA ILE A 312 -10.51 5.37 9.88
C ILE A 312 -9.54 4.37 9.24
N GLY A 313 -9.38 4.45 7.93
CA GLY A 313 -8.39 3.68 7.20
C GLY A 313 -8.76 2.22 7.02
N GLU A 314 -7.74 1.35 7.00
CA GLU A 314 -7.90 -0.04 6.58
C GLU A 314 -8.89 -0.85 7.45
N CYS A 315 -8.98 -0.58 8.73
CA CYS A 315 -9.92 -1.30 9.61
C CYS A 315 -11.39 -0.98 9.32
N ALA A 316 -11.68 0.16 8.69
CA ALA A 316 -12.99 0.58 8.20
C ALA A 316 -13.31 0.04 6.80
N GLY A 317 -12.41 -0.74 6.19
CA GLY A 317 -12.56 -1.21 4.81
C GLY A 317 -12.18 -0.18 3.75
N SER A 318 -11.64 0.98 4.12
CA SER A 318 -11.06 1.95 3.19
C SER A 318 -9.92 1.32 2.39
N PRO A 319 -9.67 1.77 1.15
CA PRO A 319 -8.56 1.27 0.34
C PRO A 319 -7.23 1.28 1.12
N GLN A 320 -6.44 0.22 0.95
CA GLN A 320 -5.21 -0.01 1.72
C GLN A 320 -4.05 0.89 1.28
N PHE A 321 -4.29 2.20 1.32
CA PHE A 321 -3.35 3.25 0.95
C PHE A 321 -3.35 4.37 1.99
N THR A 322 -2.18 4.91 2.28
CA THR A 322 -1.98 5.99 3.25
C THR A 322 -2.83 7.23 2.93
N HIS A 323 -2.88 7.62 1.64
CA HIS A 323 -3.67 8.77 1.21
C HIS A 323 -5.19 8.54 1.33
N ALA A 324 -5.67 7.29 1.26
CA ALA A 324 -7.08 6.98 1.55
C ALA A 324 -7.40 7.23 3.03
N SER A 325 -6.54 6.79 3.94
CA SER A 325 -6.69 7.06 5.38
C SER A 325 -6.57 8.56 5.72
N LEU A 326 -5.72 9.30 5.01
CA LEU A 326 -5.64 10.76 5.13
C LEU A 326 -6.94 11.45 4.64
N ASP A 327 -7.55 10.92 3.58
CA ASP A 327 -8.83 11.45 3.11
C ASP A 327 -9.99 11.09 4.05
N ASP A 328 -9.95 9.93 4.71
CA ASP A 328 -10.88 9.58 5.79
C ASP A 328 -10.86 10.63 6.91
N PHE A 329 -9.65 11.06 7.32
CA PHE A 329 -9.52 12.20 8.24
C PHE A 329 -10.23 13.45 7.72
N ARG A 330 -10.08 13.79 6.44
CA ARG A 330 -10.72 14.97 5.83
C ARG A 330 -12.24 14.85 5.85
N VAL A 331 -12.79 13.66 5.58
CA VAL A 331 -14.23 13.37 5.68
C VAL A 331 -14.72 13.61 7.09
N ILE A 332 -14.08 13.01 8.10
CA ILE A 332 -14.51 13.14 9.50
C ILE A 332 -14.36 14.59 9.97
N ARG A 333 -13.24 15.24 9.69
CA ARG A 333 -13.00 16.65 10.05
C ARG A 333 -14.09 17.57 9.50
N ASP A 334 -14.45 17.40 8.22
CA ASP A 334 -15.46 18.22 7.57
C ASP A 334 -16.83 18.02 8.24
N ASN A 335 -17.24 16.78 8.48
CA ASN A 335 -18.51 16.45 9.12
C ASN A 335 -18.58 16.92 10.59
N LEU A 336 -17.49 16.81 11.35
CA LEU A 336 -17.43 17.36 12.72
C LEU A 336 -17.53 18.90 12.73
N GLY A 337 -17.17 19.55 11.63
CA GLY A 337 -17.34 21.00 11.41
C GLY A 337 -18.70 21.40 10.85
N GLY A 338 -19.63 20.46 10.66
CA GLY A 338 -20.97 20.72 10.10
C GLY A 338 -21.05 20.64 8.57
N GLY A 339 -20.00 20.12 7.89
CA GLY A 339 -19.99 19.82 6.46
C GLY A 339 -20.72 18.52 6.12
N ASP A 340 -20.64 18.11 4.86
CA ASP A 340 -21.35 16.94 4.32
C ASP A 340 -20.47 16.00 3.48
N ARG A 341 -19.15 16.12 3.57
CA ARG A 341 -18.19 15.32 2.81
C ARG A 341 -18.37 13.82 3.10
N THR A 342 -18.30 13.01 2.04
CA THR A 342 -18.43 11.56 2.13
C THR A 342 -17.28 10.83 1.43
N THR A 343 -17.20 9.52 1.64
CA THR A 343 -16.28 8.64 0.93
C THR A 343 -16.79 8.23 -0.45
N ALA A 344 -18.07 8.46 -0.75
CA ALA A 344 -18.67 8.15 -2.02
C ALA A 344 -18.05 8.98 -3.15
N GLY A 345 -17.84 8.35 -4.32
CA GLY A 345 -17.29 9.03 -5.49
C GLY A 345 -15.83 9.47 -5.39
N ARG A 346 -15.07 8.97 -4.43
CA ARG A 346 -13.62 9.24 -4.33
C ARG A 346 -12.90 8.84 -5.59
N LEU A 347 -12.13 9.77 -6.15
CA LEU A 347 -11.22 9.48 -7.25
C LEU A 347 -9.97 8.77 -6.68
N MET A 348 -10.07 7.45 -6.55
CA MET A 348 -8.96 6.65 -6.01
C MET A 348 -7.87 6.46 -7.04
N HIS A 349 -6.64 6.60 -6.56
CA HIS A 349 -5.42 6.43 -7.32
C HIS A 349 -4.39 5.67 -6.49
N TYR A 350 -3.43 5.04 -7.15
CA TYR A 350 -2.33 4.36 -6.49
C TYR A 350 -1.15 4.14 -7.43
N CYS A 351 0.00 3.89 -6.81
CA CYS A 351 1.22 3.50 -7.49
C CYS A 351 1.76 2.23 -6.84
N MET A 352 2.18 1.27 -7.65
CA MET A 352 2.98 0.11 -7.26
C MET A 352 4.42 0.39 -7.69
N PHE A 353 5.34 0.27 -6.76
CA PHE A 353 6.74 0.68 -6.93
C PHE A 353 7.64 -0.47 -7.37
N ILE A 354 7.18 -1.27 -8.32
CA ILE A 354 8.08 -2.06 -9.18
C ILE A 354 8.84 -1.11 -10.12
N ASP A 355 9.77 -1.61 -10.88
CA ASP A 355 10.51 -0.82 -11.87
C ASP A 355 10.44 -1.50 -13.26
N PRO A 356 9.81 -0.83 -14.24
CA PRO A 356 9.17 0.48 -14.12
C PRO A 356 7.87 0.43 -13.29
N PRO A 357 7.51 1.55 -12.60
CA PRO A 357 6.33 1.59 -11.74
C PRO A 357 5.02 1.48 -12.52
N LEU A 358 4.00 0.91 -11.84
CA LEU A 358 2.61 0.91 -12.28
C LEU A 358 1.84 1.98 -11.50
N ALA A 359 1.16 2.89 -12.20
CA ALA A 359 0.24 3.85 -11.61
C ALA A 359 -1.14 3.75 -12.25
N ARG A 360 -2.20 3.87 -11.43
CA ARG A 360 -3.60 3.84 -11.90
C ARG A 360 -4.44 4.87 -11.15
N ILE A 361 -5.37 5.50 -11.89
CA ILE A 361 -6.41 6.38 -11.35
C ILE A 361 -7.72 6.13 -12.07
N GLY A 362 -8.83 6.19 -11.33
CA GLY A 362 -10.17 6.01 -11.86
C GLY A 362 -10.48 4.58 -12.29
N MET A 363 -11.34 4.43 -13.27
CA MET A 363 -11.93 3.16 -13.70
C MET A 363 -10.97 2.33 -14.56
N SER A 364 -10.96 1.01 -14.37
CA SER A 364 -10.32 0.07 -15.29
C SER A 364 -11.22 -0.24 -16.48
N GLU A 365 -10.65 -0.80 -17.53
CA GLU A 365 -11.41 -1.30 -18.67
C GLU A 365 -12.35 -2.44 -18.29
N ALA A 366 -11.94 -3.33 -17.40
CA ALA A 366 -12.76 -4.41 -16.88
C ALA A 366 -13.95 -3.88 -16.06
N GLU A 367 -13.74 -2.85 -15.22
CA GLU A 367 -14.81 -2.19 -14.47
C GLU A 367 -15.81 -1.47 -15.42
N ALA A 368 -15.31 -0.78 -16.45
CA ALA A 368 -16.15 -0.13 -17.46
C ALA A 368 -17.05 -1.12 -18.19
N ARG A 369 -16.48 -2.26 -18.62
CA ARG A 369 -17.23 -3.35 -19.27
C ARG A 369 -18.27 -3.97 -18.33
N ALA A 370 -17.92 -4.23 -17.08
CA ALA A 370 -18.82 -4.81 -16.10
C ALA A 370 -20.02 -3.88 -15.78
N ASN A 371 -19.79 -2.57 -15.81
CA ASN A 371 -20.83 -1.55 -15.61
C ASN A 371 -21.64 -1.22 -16.87
N GLY A 372 -21.32 -1.84 -18.02
CA GLY A 372 -21.94 -1.53 -19.30
C GLY A 372 -21.72 -0.11 -19.81
N THR A 373 -20.62 0.52 -19.36
CA THR A 373 -20.30 1.91 -19.71
C THR A 373 -19.56 1.96 -21.04
N ASP A 374 -20.08 2.73 -22.00
CA ASP A 374 -19.45 2.94 -23.31
C ASP A 374 -18.23 3.87 -23.13
N MET A 375 -17.03 3.33 -23.34
CA MET A 375 -15.76 4.04 -23.20
C MET A 375 -14.91 3.91 -24.44
N ARG A 376 -14.28 5.00 -24.87
CA ARG A 376 -13.19 4.97 -25.85
C ARG A 376 -11.90 4.61 -25.10
N VAL A 377 -11.32 3.46 -25.43
CA VAL A 377 -10.08 2.98 -24.82
C VAL A 377 -8.94 3.27 -25.77
N VAL A 378 -7.94 4.00 -25.32
CA VAL A 378 -6.73 4.28 -26.08
C VAL A 378 -5.50 3.78 -25.34
N LYS A 379 -4.51 3.29 -26.11
CA LYS A 379 -3.26 2.72 -25.57
C LYS A 379 -2.06 3.22 -26.38
N LEU A 380 -1.00 3.58 -25.66
CA LEU A 380 0.27 4.02 -26.23
C LEU A 380 1.42 3.21 -25.58
N PRO A 381 2.20 2.42 -26.34
CA PRO A 381 3.37 1.76 -25.76
C PRO A 381 4.44 2.79 -25.39
N MET A 382 5.14 2.59 -24.27
CA MET A 382 6.15 3.53 -23.77
C MET A 382 7.28 3.79 -24.78
N LYS A 383 7.64 2.83 -25.63
CA LYS A 383 8.61 3.04 -26.72
C LYS A 383 8.25 4.15 -27.71
N ALA A 384 6.98 4.60 -27.73
CA ALA A 384 6.52 5.73 -28.56
C ALA A 384 6.75 7.09 -27.87
N VAL A 385 7.02 7.13 -26.57
CA VAL A 385 7.35 8.34 -25.80
C VAL A 385 8.83 8.62 -25.97
N LEU A 386 9.19 9.79 -26.52
CA LEU A 386 10.57 10.08 -26.93
C LEU A 386 11.58 10.08 -25.78
N ARG A 387 11.17 10.50 -24.59
CA ARG A 387 12.00 10.44 -23.38
C ARG A 387 12.53 9.05 -23.10
N THR A 388 11.73 7.99 -23.33
CA THR A 388 12.16 6.61 -23.08
C THR A 388 13.35 6.18 -23.94
N ARG A 389 13.51 6.79 -25.12
CA ARG A 389 14.66 6.53 -26.00
C ARG A 389 15.95 7.12 -25.45
N THR A 390 15.87 8.23 -24.72
CA THR A 390 17.05 8.87 -24.11
C THR A 390 17.51 8.17 -22.84
N THR A 391 16.60 7.44 -22.18
CA THR A 391 16.88 6.72 -20.93
C THR A 391 16.97 5.21 -21.10
N SER A 392 16.68 4.69 -22.32
CA SER A 392 16.56 3.25 -22.61
C SER A 392 15.50 2.51 -21.76
N GLN A 393 14.46 3.23 -21.29
CA GLN A 393 13.42 2.72 -20.40
C GLN A 393 12.08 2.60 -21.15
N ALA A 394 12.02 1.77 -22.17
CA ALA A 394 10.89 1.67 -23.10
C ALA A 394 9.83 0.63 -22.73
N ALA A 395 10.00 -0.07 -21.60
CA ALA A 395 9.03 -1.09 -21.14
C ALA A 395 7.72 -0.45 -20.67
N GLY A 396 6.59 -1.13 -20.94
CA GLY A 396 5.29 -0.72 -20.50
C GLY A 396 4.46 0.05 -21.52
N PHE A 397 3.39 0.67 -21.02
CA PHE A 397 2.44 1.45 -21.84
C PHE A 397 1.64 2.44 -20.97
N MET A 398 1.01 3.41 -21.63
CA MET A 398 -0.08 4.23 -21.10
C MET A 398 -1.40 3.75 -21.69
N LYS A 399 -2.48 3.71 -20.88
CA LYS A 399 -3.84 3.42 -21.30
C LYS A 399 -4.80 4.42 -20.66
N ALA A 400 -5.74 4.97 -21.45
CA ALA A 400 -6.77 5.87 -20.95
C ALA A 400 -8.16 5.43 -21.40
N LEU A 401 -9.15 5.69 -20.55
CA LEU A 401 -10.57 5.52 -20.82
C LEU A 401 -11.21 6.90 -20.89
N VAL A 402 -11.92 7.19 -21.98
CA VAL A 402 -12.61 8.46 -22.20
C VAL A 402 -14.10 8.20 -22.36
N ASP A 403 -14.91 8.89 -21.55
CA ASP A 403 -16.35 8.75 -21.55
C ASP A 403 -17.02 9.43 -22.76
N PRO A 404 -18.33 9.23 -22.96
CA PRO A 404 -19.07 9.89 -24.05
C PRO A 404 -19.12 11.43 -23.98
N GLN A 405 -18.80 12.01 -22.82
CA GLN A 405 -18.74 13.45 -22.59
C GLN A 405 -17.30 14.02 -22.66
N ASP A 406 -16.40 13.27 -23.29
CA ASP A 406 -14.98 13.64 -23.46
C ASP A 406 -14.19 13.78 -22.15
N ARG A 407 -14.67 13.25 -21.02
CA ARG A 407 -13.97 13.27 -19.75
C ARG A 407 -13.09 12.02 -19.61
N ILE A 408 -11.97 12.18 -18.93
CA ILE A 408 -11.11 11.05 -18.59
C ILE A 408 -11.77 10.29 -17.43
N ALA A 409 -12.16 9.03 -17.67
CA ALA A 409 -12.78 8.16 -16.67
C ALA A 409 -11.76 7.26 -15.97
N GLY A 410 -10.65 6.97 -16.62
CA GLY A 410 -9.58 6.15 -16.07
C GLY A 410 -8.26 6.33 -16.81
N PHE A 411 -7.16 6.11 -16.09
CA PHE A 411 -5.81 6.11 -16.65
C PHE A 411 -4.95 5.08 -15.94
N THR A 412 -4.16 4.34 -16.71
CA THR A 412 -3.19 3.37 -16.21
C THR A 412 -1.88 3.56 -16.97
N MET A 413 -0.78 3.59 -16.27
CA MET A 413 0.56 3.65 -16.86
C MET A 413 1.49 2.64 -16.19
N ILE A 414 2.16 1.84 -17.00
CA ILE A 414 3.37 1.09 -16.60
C ILE A 414 4.50 1.78 -17.34
N GLY A 415 5.45 2.35 -16.62
CA GLY A 415 6.55 3.08 -17.23
C GLY A 415 7.29 3.96 -16.24
N SER A 416 8.47 4.42 -16.61
CA SER A 416 9.24 5.35 -15.79
C SER A 416 8.40 6.59 -15.45
N GLU A 417 8.49 7.04 -14.20
CA GLU A 417 7.76 8.22 -13.68
C GLU A 417 6.22 8.10 -13.73
N ALA A 418 5.66 6.87 -13.78
CA ALA A 418 4.21 6.67 -13.93
C ALA A 418 3.38 7.38 -12.85
N GLY A 419 3.85 7.41 -11.59
CA GLY A 419 3.18 8.12 -10.51
C GLY A 419 3.07 9.63 -10.74
N GLU A 420 4.14 10.24 -11.25
CA GLU A 420 4.20 11.67 -11.52
C GLU A 420 3.36 12.05 -12.76
N VAL A 421 3.38 11.23 -13.79
CA VAL A 421 2.53 11.41 -14.99
C VAL A 421 1.04 11.24 -14.62
N MET A 422 0.71 10.25 -13.79
CA MET A 422 -0.65 10.05 -13.30
C MET A 422 -1.17 11.30 -12.55
N ALA A 423 -0.32 12.00 -11.80
CA ALA A 423 -0.72 13.21 -11.07
C ALA A 423 -1.20 14.33 -12.01
N VAL A 424 -0.64 14.44 -13.22
CA VAL A 424 -1.10 15.37 -14.25
C VAL A 424 -2.52 15.01 -14.70
N VAL A 425 -2.76 13.71 -14.95
CA VAL A 425 -4.11 13.22 -15.32
C VAL A 425 -5.09 13.41 -14.17
N GLN A 426 -4.67 13.15 -12.93
CA GLN A 426 -5.49 13.36 -11.72
C GLN A 426 -5.94 14.83 -11.60
N ALA A 427 -5.04 15.77 -11.82
CA ALA A 427 -5.39 17.20 -11.77
C ALA A 427 -6.42 17.56 -12.84
N ALA A 428 -6.30 17.02 -14.05
CA ALA A 428 -7.28 17.22 -15.12
C ALA A 428 -8.64 16.61 -14.76
N MET A 429 -8.67 15.37 -14.21
CA MET A 429 -9.89 14.71 -13.77
C MET A 429 -10.59 15.47 -12.63
N LEU A 430 -9.84 15.93 -11.63
CA LEU A 430 -10.38 16.73 -10.53
C LEU A 430 -10.92 18.09 -10.98
N GLY A 431 -10.30 18.69 -12.00
CA GLY A 431 -10.77 19.93 -12.62
C GLY A 431 -11.95 19.73 -13.58
N GLY A 432 -12.40 18.47 -13.81
CA GLY A 432 -13.47 18.17 -14.77
C GLY A 432 -13.09 18.48 -16.22
N LEU A 433 -11.79 18.53 -16.54
CA LEU A 433 -11.30 18.93 -17.87
C LEU A 433 -11.52 17.80 -18.88
N PRO A 434 -11.89 18.12 -20.13
CA PRO A 434 -11.96 17.12 -21.19
C PRO A 434 -10.54 16.64 -21.56
N TYR A 435 -10.45 15.42 -22.12
CA TYR A 435 -9.20 14.81 -22.52
C TYR A 435 -8.39 15.68 -23.51
N SER A 436 -9.11 16.48 -24.33
CA SER A 436 -8.52 17.37 -25.34
C SER A 436 -7.59 18.43 -24.73
N VAL A 437 -7.81 18.81 -23.47
CA VAL A 437 -6.89 19.73 -22.77
C VAL A 437 -5.49 19.12 -22.65
N LEU A 438 -5.39 17.83 -22.28
CA LEU A 438 -4.09 17.14 -22.23
C LEU A 438 -3.56 16.77 -23.62
N ARG A 439 -4.45 16.52 -24.60
CA ARG A 439 -4.05 16.29 -25.99
C ARG A 439 -3.34 17.52 -26.60
N ASP A 440 -3.86 18.69 -26.32
CA ASP A 440 -3.45 19.95 -26.99
C ASP A 440 -2.51 20.80 -26.11
N ALA A 441 -2.20 20.35 -24.87
CA ALA A 441 -1.29 21.05 -23.97
C ALA A 441 0.12 21.11 -24.53
N ILE A 442 0.79 22.26 -24.34
CA ILE A 442 2.21 22.39 -24.60
C ILE A 442 3.00 21.85 -23.43
N LEU A 443 3.37 20.57 -23.49
CA LEU A 443 4.17 19.91 -22.47
C LEU A 443 5.67 20.01 -22.79
N ALA A 444 6.50 20.06 -21.75
CA ALA A 444 7.95 20.18 -21.92
C ALA A 444 8.53 18.94 -22.64
N HIS A 445 9.43 19.19 -23.60
CA HIS A 445 10.13 18.17 -24.35
C HIS A 445 11.62 18.09 -23.95
N PRO A 446 12.21 16.88 -23.76
CA PRO A 446 11.56 15.58 -23.70
C PRO A 446 11.22 15.19 -22.25
N THR A 447 9.96 14.83 -22.00
CA THR A 447 9.49 14.33 -20.70
C THR A 447 8.63 13.08 -20.87
N MET A 448 8.35 12.35 -19.78
CA MET A 448 7.38 11.23 -19.82
C MET A 448 5.96 11.78 -19.99
N ALA A 449 5.66 12.95 -19.41
CA ALA A 449 4.34 13.58 -19.47
C ALA A 449 3.91 13.96 -20.89
N GLU A 450 4.84 14.32 -21.82
CA GLU A 450 4.49 14.63 -23.22
C GLU A 450 3.84 13.44 -23.94
N GLY A 451 4.03 12.21 -23.42
CA GLY A 451 3.35 11.02 -23.92
C GLY A 451 1.81 11.12 -23.84
N LEU A 452 1.27 11.99 -22.95
CA LEU A 452 -0.16 12.24 -22.85
C LEU A 452 -0.72 12.87 -24.11
N ASN A 453 0.01 13.77 -24.79
CA ASN A 453 -0.41 14.34 -26.08
C ASN A 453 -0.59 13.22 -27.12
N ALA A 454 0.38 12.32 -27.23
CA ALA A 454 0.34 11.21 -28.19
C ALA A 454 -0.73 10.16 -27.81
N LEU A 455 -0.94 9.90 -26.52
CA LEU A 455 -1.98 8.99 -26.03
C LEU A 455 -3.37 9.53 -26.40
N PHE A 456 -3.67 10.75 -25.97
CA PHE A 456 -4.98 11.37 -26.20
C PHE A 456 -5.22 11.78 -27.66
N GLY A 457 -4.14 11.97 -28.47
CA GLY A 457 -4.24 12.10 -29.92
C GLY A 457 -4.79 10.88 -30.65
N LYS A 458 -4.85 9.71 -29.99
CA LYS A 458 -5.45 8.48 -30.51
C LYS A 458 -6.95 8.36 -30.24
N VAL A 459 -7.54 9.26 -29.46
CA VAL A 459 -8.97 9.25 -29.20
C VAL A 459 -9.70 9.67 -30.47
N GLU A 460 -10.49 8.75 -31.04
CA GLU A 460 -11.28 9.02 -32.25
C GLU A 460 -12.34 10.08 -31.94
N ALA A 461 -12.51 11.03 -32.86
CA ALA A 461 -13.60 11.98 -32.81
C ALA A 461 -14.93 11.24 -33.03
N ARG A 462 -15.96 11.63 -32.32
CA ARG A 462 -17.33 11.16 -32.53
C ARG A 462 -18.02 11.96 -33.60
#